data_2b712205a226a09eb2d9f9791506f463
#
_entry.id   2b712205a226a09eb2d9f9791506f463
#
_cell.length_a   1.000
_cell.length_b   1.000
_cell.length_c   1.000
_cell.angle_alpha   90.00
_cell.angle_beta   90.00
_cell.angle_gamma   90.00
#
_symmetry.space_group_name_H-M   'P 1'
#
loop_
_entity.id
_entity.type
_entity.pdbx_description
1 polymer ?
#
loop_
_entity_poly.entity_id
_entity_poly.type
_entity_poly.pdbx_seq_one_letter_code
_entity_poly.pdbx_strand_id
1 'polypeptide(L)'
;DQLNIRVGEMFTGMSTAGPQISIVNTSQLKLLVNVPENYLDRVNVGSSITVTLPEANDKKIQTKASVVSKLIDPSTRSFYVEANVPSDPDIRANQIARVQIEDYSRPDAITIPVNTLQTDQQGKFVLVAVTENKKLVARKKRVIPGELYKDRLEIKSGLSNGDQLITEGFQSVYDGQVISTTPVQL
;
A
#
# COMPACT_ATOMS: atom_id res chain seq x y z
N ASP A 1 31.01 -13.50 -8.20
CA ASP A 1 31.69 -14.48 -9.08
C ASP A 1 32.34 -15.54 -8.22
N GLN A 2 32.26 -16.80 -8.63
CA GLN A 2 32.90 -17.91 -7.96
C GLN A 2 33.84 -18.61 -8.92
N LEU A 3 35.03 -18.94 -8.44
CA LEU A 3 36.04 -19.68 -9.17
C LEU A 3 36.41 -20.92 -8.37
N ASN A 4 35.88 -22.08 -8.76
CA ASN A 4 36.08 -23.38 -8.09
C ASN A 4 37.05 -24.27 -8.87
N ILE A 5 38.15 -23.69 -9.34
CA ILE A 5 39.20 -24.39 -10.08
C ILE A 5 40.58 -23.88 -9.64
N ARG A 6 41.56 -24.75 -9.57
CA ARG A 6 42.95 -24.42 -9.22
C ARG A 6 43.87 -24.57 -10.44
N VAL A 7 44.99 -23.89 -10.39
CA VAL A 7 46.01 -23.99 -11.42
C VAL A 7 46.52 -25.45 -11.52
N GLY A 8 46.46 -25.99 -12.73
CA GLY A 8 46.82 -27.39 -12.99
C GLY A 8 45.66 -28.38 -13.00
N GLU A 9 44.42 -27.95 -12.62
CA GLU A 9 43.24 -28.81 -12.75
C GLU A 9 42.64 -28.71 -14.16
N MET A 10 42.03 -29.82 -14.60
CA MET A 10 41.36 -29.87 -15.89
C MET A 10 40.02 -29.11 -15.81
N PHE A 11 39.80 -28.16 -16.71
CA PHE A 11 38.52 -27.44 -16.82
C PHE A 11 37.52 -28.33 -17.59
N THR A 12 36.49 -28.79 -16.90
CA THR A 12 35.40 -29.58 -17.49
C THR A 12 34.06 -28.82 -17.52
N GLY A 13 34.08 -27.55 -17.03
CA GLY A 13 32.89 -26.73 -16.93
C GLY A 13 32.02 -27.05 -15.73
N MET A 14 31.90 -28.32 -15.37
CA MET A 14 31.09 -28.81 -14.25
C MET A 14 31.86 -29.86 -13.45
N SER A 15 31.82 -29.77 -12.13
CA SER A 15 32.38 -30.75 -11.22
C SER A 15 31.26 -31.38 -10.37
N THR A 16 31.60 -32.40 -9.57
CA THR A 16 30.66 -33.00 -8.61
C THR A 16 30.19 -31.99 -7.54
N ALA A 17 30.93 -30.88 -7.33
CA ALA A 17 30.60 -29.79 -6.42
C ALA A 17 29.82 -28.65 -7.10
N GLY A 18 29.51 -28.75 -8.40
CA GLY A 18 28.80 -27.72 -9.17
C GLY A 18 29.68 -27.07 -10.27
N PRO A 19 29.25 -25.91 -10.81
CA PRO A 19 29.96 -25.22 -11.86
C PRO A 19 31.32 -24.73 -11.37
N GLN A 20 32.37 -24.94 -12.18
CA GLN A 20 33.75 -24.53 -11.86
C GLN A 20 33.94 -23.01 -11.95
N ILE A 21 33.17 -22.35 -12.80
CA ILE A 21 33.13 -20.88 -12.94
C ILE A 21 31.67 -20.41 -12.92
N SER A 22 31.35 -19.44 -12.07
CA SER A 22 30.06 -18.77 -12.05
C SER A 22 30.24 -17.27 -12.18
N ILE A 23 29.61 -16.70 -13.20
CA ILE A 23 29.63 -15.25 -13.47
C ILE A 23 28.21 -14.72 -13.26
N VAL A 24 28.05 -13.74 -12.40
CA VAL A 24 26.76 -13.09 -12.13
C VAL A 24 26.75 -11.71 -12.78
N ASN A 25 25.77 -11.47 -13.65
CA ASN A 25 25.54 -10.16 -14.21
C ASN A 25 24.62 -9.36 -13.28
N THR A 26 25.13 -8.32 -12.65
CA THR A 26 24.41 -7.41 -11.76
C THR A 26 24.02 -6.08 -12.39
N SER A 27 24.25 -5.91 -13.70
CA SER A 27 23.98 -4.65 -14.41
C SER A 27 22.47 -4.35 -14.54
N GLN A 28 21.62 -5.39 -14.51
CA GLN A 28 20.18 -5.27 -14.59
C GLN A 28 19.54 -6.20 -13.56
N LEU A 29 19.22 -5.65 -12.41
CA LEU A 29 18.51 -6.39 -11.37
C LEU A 29 16.98 -6.23 -11.55
N LYS A 30 16.28 -7.29 -11.23
CA LYS A 30 14.82 -7.31 -11.19
C LYS A 30 14.35 -7.62 -9.77
N LEU A 31 13.32 -6.94 -9.37
CA LEU A 31 12.52 -7.32 -8.22
C LEU A 31 11.54 -8.40 -8.66
N LEU A 32 11.44 -9.49 -7.88
CA LEU A 32 10.44 -10.52 -8.06
C LEU A 32 9.62 -10.64 -6.77
N VAL A 33 8.31 -10.49 -6.88
CA VAL A 33 7.39 -10.51 -5.74
C VAL A 33 6.26 -11.49 -5.99
N ASN A 34 5.97 -12.34 -5.02
CA ASN A 34 4.77 -13.17 -5.03
C ASN A 34 3.63 -12.43 -4.35
N VAL A 35 2.53 -12.21 -5.07
CA VAL A 35 1.35 -11.48 -4.62
C VAL A 35 0.19 -12.45 -4.50
N PRO A 36 -0.54 -12.48 -3.36
CA PRO A 36 -1.71 -13.35 -3.19
C PRO A 36 -2.80 -13.12 -4.25
N GLU A 37 -3.47 -14.18 -4.70
CA GLU A 37 -4.46 -14.13 -5.79
C GLU A 37 -5.61 -13.16 -5.58
N ASN A 38 -5.97 -12.85 -4.33
CA ASN A 38 -7.05 -11.90 -4.00
C ASN A 38 -6.74 -10.44 -4.41
N TYR A 39 -5.50 -10.15 -4.81
CA TYR A 39 -5.09 -8.84 -5.34
C TYR A 39 -5.00 -8.80 -6.88
N LEU A 40 -5.40 -9.89 -7.57
CA LEU A 40 -5.24 -10.01 -9.01
C LEU A 40 -5.90 -8.87 -9.79
N ASP A 41 -7.10 -8.44 -9.38
CA ASP A 41 -7.84 -7.36 -10.03
C ASP A 41 -7.32 -5.95 -9.66
N ARG A 42 -6.46 -5.85 -8.63
CA ARG A 42 -5.96 -4.58 -8.10
C ARG A 42 -4.54 -4.26 -8.55
N VAL A 43 -3.71 -5.29 -8.79
CA VAL A 43 -2.31 -5.11 -9.19
C VAL A 43 -2.17 -5.30 -10.70
N ASN A 44 -1.76 -4.24 -11.38
CA ASN A 44 -1.62 -4.21 -12.84
C ASN A 44 -0.22 -3.77 -13.25
N VAL A 45 0.13 -4.00 -14.51
CA VAL A 45 1.34 -3.41 -15.10
C VAL A 45 1.25 -1.90 -14.96
N GLY A 46 2.31 -1.28 -14.42
CA GLY A 46 2.35 0.14 -14.10
C GLY A 46 2.00 0.50 -12.65
N SER A 47 1.47 -0.45 -11.85
CA SER A 47 1.25 -0.22 -10.40
C SER A 47 2.55 0.25 -9.73
N SER A 48 2.45 1.28 -8.90
CA SER A 48 3.59 1.86 -8.18
C SER A 48 4.09 0.88 -7.11
N ILE A 49 5.41 0.73 -7.04
CA ILE A 49 6.07 -0.17 -6.10
C ILE A 49 7.13 0.61 -5.32
N THR A 50 7.05 0.55 -4.01
CA THR A 50 8.10 1.04 -3.11
C THR A 50 8.86 -0.15 -2.57
N VAL A 51 10.15 -0.20 -2.88
CA VAL A 51 11.09 -1.21 -2.39
C VAL A 51 11.90 -0.59 -1.26
N THR A 52 11.93 -1.22 -0.10
CA THR A 52 12.76 -0.83 1.03
C THR A 52 13.80 -1.91 1.28
N LEU A 53 15.06 -1.52 1.34
CA LEU A 53 16.20 -2.40 1.60
C LEU A 53 16.65 -2.24 3.06
N PRO A 54 16.26 -3.14 3.98
CA PRO A 54 16.59 -3.00 5.40
C PRO A 54 18.09 -2.99 5.65
N GLU A 55 18.84 -3.79 4.90
CA GLU A 55 20.30 -3.93 5.04
C GLU A 55 21.10 -2.76 4.46
N ALA A 56 20.43 -1.86 3.71
CA ALA A 56 21.02 -0.65 3.16
C ALA A 56 20.43 0.61 3.82
N ASN A 57 20.38 0.65 5.15
CA ASN A 57 19.82 1.75 5.96
C ASN A 57 18.40 2.15 5.58
N ASP A 58 17.52 1.16 5.36
CA ASP A 58 16.13 1.36 4.92
C ASP A 58 16.00 2.21 3.64
N LYS A 59 16.98 2.10 2.76
CA LYS A 59 16.98 2.78 1.46
C LYS A 59 15.71 2.45 0.69
N LYS A 60 15.02 3.49 0.24
CA LYS A 60 13.76 3.36 -0.52
C LYS A 60 14.00 3.61 -2.01
N ILE A 61 13.46 2.72 -2.82
CA ILE A 61 13.50 2.79 -4.28
C ILE A 61 12.06 2.78 -4.78
N GLN A 62 11.74 3.74 -5.64
CA GLN A 62 10.47 3.80 -6.33
C GLN A 62 10.60 3.17 -7.71
N THR A 63 9.71 2.25 -8.03
CA THR A 63 9.63 1.60 -9.34
C THR A 63 8.19 1.30 -9.69
N LYS A 64 7.97 0.64 -10.82
CA LYS A 64 6.63 0.23 -11.29
C LYS A 64 6.65 -1.23 -11.70
N ALA A 65 5.51 -1.90 -11.54
CA ALA A 65 5.32 -3.23 -12.07
C ALA A 65 5.54 -3.25 -13.58
N SER A 66 6.51 -4.01 -14.04
CA SER A 66 6.82 -4.19 -15.47
C SER A 66 6.15 -5.43 -16.06
N VAL A 67 5.98 -6.46 -15.23
CA VAL A 67 5.29 -7.70 -15.58
C VAL A 67 4.37 -8.10 -14.44
N VAL A 68 3.15 -8.50 -14.77
CA VAL A 68 2.20 -9.14 -13.86
C VAL A 68 1.82 -10.48 -14.48
N SER A 69 2.13 -11.58 -13.79
CA SER A 69 1.84 -12.93 -14.28
C SER A 69 0.34 -13.16 -14.36
N LYS A 70 -0.10 -13.81 -15.44
CA LYS A 70 -1.48 -14.31 -15.57
C LYS A 70 -1.63 -15.72 -15.00
N LEU A 71 -0.51 -16.38 -14.66
CA LEU A 71 -0.51 -17.70 -14.09
C LEU A 71 -0.46 -17.61 -12.57
N ILE A 72 -1.37 -18.31 -11.92
CA ILE A 72 -1.40 -18.48 -10.46
C ILE A 72 -0.70 -19.79 -10.12
N ASP A 73 0.24 -19.74 -9.20
CA ASP A 73 0.84 -20.94 -8.61
C ASP A 73 -0.17 -21.60 -7.67
N PRO A 74 -0.62 -22.83 -7.96
CA PRO A 74 -1.65 -23.49 -7.17
C PRO A 74 -1.16 -23.90 -5.76
N SER A 75 0.13 -24.00 -5.55
CA SER A 75 0.72 -24.39 -4.26
C SER A 75 0.77 -23.23 -3.27
N THR A 76 1.07 -22.03 -3.76
CA THR A 76 1.19 -20.81 -2.95
C THR A 76 -0.01 -19.88 -3.06
N ARG A 77 -0.94 -20.15 -3.99
CA ARG A 77 -2.11 -19.29 -4.29
C ARG A 77 -1.69 -17.86 -4.55
N SER A 78 -0.64 -17.68 -5.33
CA SER A 78 -0.04 -16.39 -5.65
C SER A 78 0.32 -16.28 -7.13
N PHE A 79 0.42 -15.05 -7.61
CA PHE A 79 0.99 -14.71 -8.91
C PHE A 79 2.24 -13.87 -8.72
N TYR A 80 3.18 -13.91 -9.67
CA TYR A 80 4.39 -13.10 -9.55
C TYR A 80 4.26 -11.77 -10.28
N VAL A 81 4.92 -10.77 -9.69
CA VAL A 81 5.07 -9.42 -10.25
C VAL A 81 6.55 -9.13 -10.37
N GLU A 82 6.98 -8.67 -11.55
CA GLU A 82 8.35 -8.17 -11.77
C GLU A 82 8.37 -6.65 -11.84
N ALA A 83 9.44 -6.08 -11.32
CA ALA A 83 9.77 -4.68 -11.52
C ALA A 83 11.27 -4.50 -11.79
N ASN A 84 11.61 -3.55 -12.64
CA ASN A 84 13.01 -3.21 -12.87
C ASN A 84 13.54 -2.38 -11.71
N VAL A 85 14.70 -2.75 -11.20
CA VAL A 85 15.38 -2.03 -10.15
C VAL A 85 16.53 -1.24 -10.77
N PRO A 86 16.68 0.07 -10.45
CA PRO A 86 17.82 0.85 -10.92
C PRO A 86 19.13 0.21 -10.49
N SER A 87 20.16 0.31 -11.34
CA SER A 87 21.49 -0.12 -10.97
C SER A 87 22.02 0.73 -9.81
N ASP A 88 22.41 0.07 -8.73
CA ASP A 88 22.85 0.70 -7.50
C ASP A 88 23.89 -0.22 -6.83
N PRO A 89 25.07 0.30 -6.43
CA PRO A 89 26.13 -0.51 -5.86
C PRO A 89 25.78 -1.20 -4.53
N ASP A 90 24.77 -0.67 -3.83
CA ASP A 90 24.31 -1.23 -2.56
C ASP A 90 23.32 -2.39 -2.75
N ILE A 91 22.89 -2.67 -4.00
CA ILE A 91 21.91 -3.72 -4.29
C ILE A 91 22.62 -4.95 -4.84
N ARG A 92 22.32 -6.09 -4.25
CA ARG A 92 22.89 -7.39 -4.64
C ARG A 92 21.80 -8.35 -5.12
N ALA A 93 22.19 -9.24 -6.04
CA ALA A 93 21.32 -10.34 -6.42
C ALA A 93 20.98 -11.22 -5.20
N ASN A 94 19.75 -11.74 -5.14
CA ASN A 94 19.21 -12.56 -4.04
C ASN A 94 19.12 -11.84 -2.68
N GLN A 95 19.15 -10.51 -2.68
CA GLN A 95 18.91 -9.73 -1.48
C GLN A 95 17.42 -9.68 -1.17
N ILE A 96 17.07 -9.80 0.12
CA ILE A 96 15.68 -9.65 0.58
C ILE A 96 15.32 -8.16 0.66
N ALA A 97 14.13 -7.82 0.18
CA ALA A 97 13.59 -6.48 0.24
C ALA A 97 12.16 -6.50 0.82
N ARG A 98 11.78 -5.43 1.49
CA ARG A 98 10.39 -5.16 1.85
C ARG A 98 9.72 -4.42 0.70
N VAL A 99 8.60 -4.94 0.21
CA VAL A 99 7.91 -4.40 -0.95
C VAL A 99 6.53 -3.92 -0.55
N GLN A 100 6.18 -2.71 -0.98
CA GLN A 100 4.84 -2.16 -0.89
C GLN A 100 4.35 -1.88 -2.30
N ILE A 101 3.24 -2.48 -2.70
CA ILE A 101 2.59 -2.27 -3.99
C ILE A 101 1.34 -1.43 -3.75
N GLU A 102 1.20 -0.36 -4.52
CA GLU A 102 0.00 0.47 -4.50
C GLU A 102 -1.09 -0.25 -5.30
N ASP A 103 -2.06 -0.81 -4.60
CA ASP A 103 -3.18 -1.56 -5.18
C ASP A 103 -4.43 -0.70 -5.37
N TYR A 104 -4.48 0.46 -4.72
CA TYR A 104 -5.56 1.43 -4.81
C TYR A 104 -5.04 2.85 -4.60
N SER A 105 -5.46 3.77 -5.47
CA SER A 105 -5.15 5.19 -5.36
C SER A 105 -6.34 6.03 -5.81
N ARG A 106 -6.72 6.99 -4.96
CA ARG A 106 -7.77 7.96 -5.27
C ARG A 106 -7.40 9.32 -4.68
N PRO A 107 -6.69 10.16 -5.44
CA PRO A 107 -6.13 11.42 -4.95
C PRO A 107 -7.17 12.38 -4.37
N ASP A 108 -8.38 12.40 -4.96
CA ASP A 108 -9.46 13.31 -4.56
C ASP A 108 -10.47 12.69 -3.58
N ALA A 109 -10.08 11.60 -2.89
CA ALA A 109 -10.97 10.94 -1.96
C ALA A 109 -11.21 11.78 -0.71
N ILE A 110 -12.48 11.94 -0.35
CA ILE A 110 -12.85 12.46 0.98
C ILE A 110 -12.57 11.35 1.99
N THR A 111 -11.71 11.61 2.95
CA THR A 111 -11.37 10.64 4.00
C THR A 111 -11.68 11.19 5.38
N ILE A 112 -12.14 10.31 6.26
CA ILE A 112 -12.45 10.62 7.66
C ILE A 112 -11.68 9.69 8.61
N PRO A 113 -11.48 10.05 9.88
CA PRO A 113 -11.02 9.11 10.89
C PRO A 113 -12.04 7.98 11.04
N VAL A 114 -11.60 6.71 11.00
CA VAL A 114 -12.51 5.55 11.00
C VAL A 114 -13.41 5.48 12.24
N ASN A 115 -12.92 5.98 13.38
CA ASN A 115 -13.66 6.01 14.63
C ASN A 115 -14.89 6.95 14.62
N THR A 116 -14.97 7.89 13.66
CA THR A 116 -16.11 8.81 13.53
C THR A 116 -17.29 8.21 12.79
N LEU A 117 -17.09 7.07 12.12
CA LEU A 117 -18.17 6.35 11.44
C LEU A 117 -19.06 5.67 12.46
N GLN A 118 -20.37 5.94 12.38
CA GLN A 118 -21.39 5.32 13.20
C GLN A 118 -22.36 4.50 12.35
N THR A 119 -23.09 3.61 12.99
CA THR A 119 -24.09 2.76 12.33
C THR A 119 -25.38 2.76 13.15
N ASP A 120 -26.51 2.88 12.47
CA ASP A 120 -27.83 2.68 13.06
C ASP A 120 -28.68 1.74 12.17
N GLN A 121 -29.97 1.60 12.47
CA GLN A 121 -30.88 0.73 11.72
C GLN A 121 -31.04 1.11 10.24
N GLN A 122 -30.73 2.36 9.89
CA GLN A 122 -30.85 2.88 8.52
C GLN A 122 -29.50 2.87 7.76
N GLY A 123 -28.41 2.43 8.39
CA GLY A 123 -27.09 2.31 7.77
C GLY A 123 -26.00 3.16 8.42
N LYS A 124 -24.94 3.42 7.65
CA LYS A 124 -23.75 4.13 8.13
C LYS A 124 -23.91 5.64 8.01
N PHE A 125 -23.42 6.37 9.01
CA PHE A 125 -23.53 7.82 9.07
C PHE A 125 -22.36 8.45 9.83
N VAL A 126 -22.20 9.75 9.67
CA VAL A 126 -21.32 10.60 10.47
C VAL A 126 -22.09 11.81 10.98
N LEU A 127 -21.55 12.48 11.98
CA LEU A 127 -22.09 13.74 12.46
C LEU A 127 -21.26 14.90 11.91
N VAL A 128 -21.93 15.88 11.34
CA VAL A 128 -21.32 17.12 10.83
C VAL A 128 -21.91 18.32 11.58
N ALA A 129 -21.10 19.35 11.76
CA ALA A 129 -21.55 20.60 12.33
C ALA A 129 -22.06 21.52 11.21
N VAL A 130 -23.29 22.01 11.37
CA VAL A 130 -23.94 22.92 10.42
C VAL A 130 -24.42 24.16 11.16
N THR A 131 -24.26 25.33 10.56
CA THR A 131 -24.80 26.58 11.16
C THR A 131 -26.25 26.74 10.75
N GLU A 132 -27.16 26.67 11.71
CA GLU A 132 -28.59 26.92 11.54
C GLU A 132 -29.04 28.02 12.51
N ASN A 133 -29.71 29.03 12.02
CA ASN A 133 -30.22 30.16 12.83
C ASN A 133 -29.14 30.76 13.75
N LYS A 134 -27.93 30.94 13.24
CA LYS A 134 -26.76 31.47 13.99
C LYS A 134 -26.29 30.59 15.15
N LYS A 135 -26.75 29.35 15.21
CA LYS A 135 -26.29 28.30 16.16
C LYS A 135 -25.62 27.17 15.41
N LEU A 136 -24.60 26.59 16.01
CA LEU A 136 -23.97 25.40 15.49
C LEU A 136 -24.78 24.19 15.94
N VAL A 137 -25.21 23.37 14.98
CA VAL A 137 -26.08 22.21 15.22
C VAL A 137 -25.42 20.98 14.62
N ALA A 138 -25.44 19.88 15.35
CA ALA A 138 -24.99 18.59 14.82
C ALA A 138 -26.06 18.02 13.87
N ARG A 139 -25.61 17.60 12.70
CA ARG A 139 -26.49 16.94 11.71
C ARG A 139 -25.92 15.59 11.29
N LYS A 140 -26.79 14.59 11.28
CA LYS A 140 -26.49 13.26 10.80
C LYS A 140 -26.45 13.26 9.26
N LYS A 141 -25.32 12.87 8.67
CA LYS A 141 -25.21 12.63 7.23
C LYS A 141 -24.97 11.16 6.94
N ARG A 142 -25.81 10.59 6.11
CA ARG A 142 -25.67 9.21 5.62
C ARG A 142 -24.48 9.14 4.67
N VAL A 143 -23.65 8.11 4.82
CA VAL A 143 -22.44 7.96 4.03
C VAL A 143 -22.27 6.53 3.52
N ILE A 144 -21.66 6.42 2.35
CA ILE A 144 -21.21 5.14 1.81
C ILE A 144 -19.67 5.11 1.95
N PRO A 145 -19.15 4.25 2.85
CA PRO A 145 -17.70 4.13 3.01
C PRO A 145 -17.06 3.39 1.83
N GLY A 146 -15.80 3.69 1.59
CA GLY A 146 -14.93 3.03 0.64
C GLY A 146 -13.84 2.21 1.31
N GLU A 147 -12.62 2.37 0.82
CA GLU A 147 -11.45 1.66 1.31
C GLU A 147 -10.93 2.27 2.62
N LEU A 148 -10.40 1.41 3.47
CA LEU A 148 -9.75 1.80 4.73
C LEU A 148 -8.24 1.68 4.58
N TYR A 149 -7.54 2.77 4.86
CA TYR A 149 -6.08 2.74 4.94
C TYR A 149 -5.61 3.32 6.28
N LYS A 150 -4.97 2.49 7.09
CA LYS A 150 -4.59 2.83 8.47
C LYS A 150 -5.82 3.24 9.30
N ASP A 151 -5.88 4.49 9.73
CA ASP A 151 -6.94 5.11 10.52
C ASP A 151 -7.91 5.97 9.69
N ARG A 152 -7.66 6.07 8.36
CA ARG A 152 -8.45 6.89 7.44
C ARG A 152 -9.38 6.03 6.59
N LEU A 153 -10.67 6.34 6.65
CA LEU A 153 -11.71 5.68 5.87
C LEU A 153 -12.16 6.60 4.73
N GLU A 154 -12.11 6.08 3.52
CA GLU A 154 -12.68 6.77 2.35
C GLU A 154 -14.20 6.86 2.48
N ILE A 155 -14.76 7.98 2.04
CA ILE A 155 -16.19 8.16 1.87
C ILE A 155 -16.50 8.34 0.38
N LYS A 156 -17.17 7.35 -0.19
CA LYS A 156 -17.55 7.35 -1.62
C LYS A 156 -18.68 8.32 -1.92
N SER A 157 -19.60 8.50 -0.96
CA SER A 157 -20.73 9.44 -1.08
C SER A 157 -21.30 9.82 0.27
N GLY A 158 -22.01 10.96 0.31
CA GLY A 158 -22.69 11.49 1.50
C GLY A 158 -21.96 12.63 2.20
N LEU A 159 -20.69 12.88 1.87
CA LEU A 159 -19.95 14.05 2.29
C LEU A 159 -19.52 14.89 1.09
N SER A 160 -19.34 16.16 1.32
CA SER A 160 -18.84 17.13 0.35
C SER A 160 -17.65 17.89 0.94
N ASN A 161 -16.79 18.43 0.07
CA ASN A 161 -15.72 19.31 0.51
C ASN A 161 -16.33 20.54 1.23
N GLY A 162 -15.78 20.84 2.41
CA GLY A 162 -16.29 21.92 3.26
C GLY A 162 -17.23 21.44 4.38
N ASP A 163 -17.66 20.19 4.40
CA ASP A 163 -18.38 19.63 5.53
C ASP A 163 -17.50 19.59 6.78
N GLN A 164 -18.00 20.10 7.89
CA GLN A 164 -17.31 20.11 9.17
C GLN A 164 -17.65 18.85 9.96
N LEU A 165 -16.78 17.86 9.91
CA LEU A 165 -16.94 16.60 10.62
C LEU A 165 -16.74 16.79 12.13
N ILE A 166 -17.62 16.22 12.95
CA ILE A 166 -17.45 16.17 14.41
C ILE A 166 -16.56 14.96 14.71
N THR A 167 -15.32 15.22 15.12
CA THR A 167 -14.30 14.18 15.37
C THR A 167 -14.14 13.78 16.83
N GLU A 168 -14.61 14.64 17.75
CA GLU A 168 -14.58 14.40 19.18
C GLU A 168 -15.97 14.61 19.80
N GLY A 169 -16.25 13.89 20.87
CA GLY A 169 -17.54 13.98 21.59
C GLY A 169 -18.76 13.46 20.83
N PHE A 170 -18.59 12.97 19.60
CA PHE A 170 -19.68 12.52 18.72
C PHE A 170 -20.53 11.39 19.31
N GLN A 171 -20.00 10.62 20.27
CA GLN A 171 -20.71 9.53 20.94
C GLN A 171 -21.85 10.03 21.84
N SER A 172 -21.75 11.25 22.32
CA SER A 172 -22.72 11.89 23.22
C SER A 172 -23.64 12.89 22.51
N VAL A 173 -23.51 13.03 21.18
CA VAL A 173 -24.21 14.01 20.38
C VAL A 173 -25.25 13.30 19.51
N TYR A 174 -26.46 13.89 19.44
CA TYR A 174 -27.55 13.38 18.58
C TYR A 174 -27.91 14.39 17.48
N ASP A 175 -28.62 13.93 16.48
CA ASP A 175 -29.07 14.77 15.36
C ASP A 175 -29.98 15.91 15.84
N GLY A 176 -29.68 17.12 15.38
CA GLY A 176 -30.41 18.34 15.79
C GLY A 176 -29.92 18.98 17.07
N GLN A 177 -28.96 18.42 17.75
CA GLN A 177 -28.43 19.01 18.99
C GLN A 177 -27.60 20.25 18.71
N VAL A 178 -27.86 21.32 19.48
CA VAL A 178 -26.99 22.54 19.50
C VAL A 178 -25.68 22.14 20.18
N ILE A 179 -24.59 22.44 19.51
CA ILE A 179 -23.23 22.14 19.97
C ILE A 179 -22.39 23.42 20.08
N SER A 180 -21.34 23.35 20.88
CA SER A 180 -20.27 24.34 20.87
C SER A 180 -18.98 23.61 20.51
N THR A 181 -18.16 24.20 19.65
CA THR A 181 -16.84 23.66 19.31
C THR A 181 -15.78 24.58 19.89
N THR A 182 -14.79 23.98 20.55
CA THR A 182 -13.53 24.67 20.81
C THR A 182 -12.64 24.42 19.59
N PRO A 183 -12.14 25.47 18.90
CA PRO A 183 -11.20 25.25 17.81
C PRO A 183 -9.97 24.55 18.36
N VAL A 184 -9.67 23.36 17.88
CA VAL A 184 -8.37 22.74 18.10
C VAL A 184 -7.43 23.41 17.11
N GLN A 185 -6.49 24.21 17.63
CA GLN A 185 -5.35 24.66 16.82
C GLN A 185 -4.51 23.42 16.51
N LEU A 186 -4.40 23.09 15.22
CA LEU A 186 -3.50 22.09 14.65
C LEU A 186 -2.08 22.65 14.60
#